data_368da780fcf006e3dbe4d30813d04168
#
_entry.id   368da780fcf006e3dbe4d30813d04168
#
_cell.length_a   1.000
_cell.length_b   1.000
_cell.length_c   1.000
_cell.angle_alpha   90.00
_cell.angle_beta   90.00
_cell.angle_gamma   90.00
#
_symmetry.space_group_name_H-M   'P 1'
#
loop_
_entity.id
_entity.type
_entity.pdbx_description
1 polymer ?
#
loop_
_entity_poly.entity_id
_entity_poly.type
_entity_poly.pdbx_seq_one_letter_code
_entity_poly.pdbx_strand_id
1 'polypeptide(L)'
;VNAAKNEDGTSKFTLATESTYSLSTVGTNLVMKCEHLFGVHNPQHQTILQPLFKDDDASLRQTVAYINTAYESTIHPDDIRNKANRYWEERTYQNSNKVNHFRKYTGSDTYESLNIVPVLRLAEMYLILVEDSPLSEASGYFKTYRIARNLDISIDNSLVTEQDVLNRMEKEYRKEFFGEGQMWAFYKKHNFTRFTWPKNKTIPEGAYLLPIPKSQSVFD
;
A
#
# COMPACT_ATOMS: atom_id res chain seq x y z
N VAL A 1 11.57 -1.35 -16.55
CA VAL A 1 10.18 -1.83 -16.52
C VAL A 1 9.79 -2.46 -17.84
N ASN A 2 10.27 -1.98 -18.98
CA ASN A 2 9.90 -2.50 -20.30
C ASN A 2 10.73 -3.72 -20.79
N ALA A 3 11.69 -4.19 -20.01
CA ALA A 3 12.67 -5.18 -20.48
C ALA A 3 12.22 -6.64 -20.35
N ALA A 4 11.30 -6.96 -19.46
CA ALA A 4 10.85 -8.34 -19.25
C ALA A 4 9.59 -8.63 -20.06
N LYS A 5 9.74 -9.39 -21.15
CA LYS A 5 8.64 -9.79 -22.03
C LYS A 5 8.46 -11.31 -22.04
N ASN A 6 7.24 -11.74 -22.30
CA ASN A 6 6.92 -13.11 -22.65
C ASN A 6 7.35 -13.40 -24.08
N GLU A 7 7.28 -14.67 -24.49
CA GLU A 7 7.62 -15.09 -25.86
C GLU A 7 6.73 -14.43 -26.94
N ASP A 8 5.49 -14.09 -26.58
CA ASP A 8 4.54 -13.38 -27.44
C ASP A 8 4.74 -11.86 -27.49
N GLY A 9 5.79 -11.34 -26.82
CA GLY A 9 6.12 -9.92 -26.77
C GLY A 9 5.32 -9.10 -25.75
N THR A 10 4.37 -9.69 -25.01
CA THR A 10 3.64 -9.03 -23.92
C THR A 10 4.54 -8.82 -22.70
N SER A 11 4.23 -7.81 -21.88
CA SER A 11 4.97 -7.58 -20.63
C SER A 11 4.72 -8.71 -19.64
N LYS A 12 5.80 -9.25 -19.05
CA LYS A 12 5.71 -10.24 -17.96
C LYS A 12 5.05 -9.69 -16.71
N PHE A 13 5.21 -8.39 -16.47
CA PHE A 13 4.70 -7.70 -15.30
C PHE A 13 3.77 -6.59 -15.75
N THR A 14 2.61 -6.48 -15.13
CA THR A 14 1.61 -5.44 -15.40
C THR A 14 1.08 -4.91 -14.09
N LEU A 15 0.72 -3.62 -14.06
CA LEU A 15 -0.03 -3.08 -12.94
C LEU A 15 -1.36 -3.81 -12.80
N ALA A 16 -1.73 -4.17 -11.58
CA ALA A 16 -3.03 -4.74 -11.29
C ALA A 16 -4.13 -3.71 -11.57
N THR A 17 -5.18 -4.17 -12.23
CA THR A 17 -6.36 -3.39 -12.61
C THR A 17 -7.63 -4.07 -12.09
N GLU A 18 -8.78 -3.45 -12.27
CA GLU A 18 -10.06 -4.06 -11.92
C GLU A 18 -10.26 -5.44 -12.59
N SER A 19 -9.82 -5.60 -13.83
CA SER A 19 -9.91 -6.89 -14.54
C SER A 19 -9.02 -7.96 -13.92
N THR A 20 -7.88 -7.58 -13.32
CA THR A 20 -6.97 -8.51 -12.63
C THR A 20 -7.58 -9.05 -11.34
N TYR A 21 -8.45 -8.27 -10.73
CA TYR A 21 -9.24 -8.68 -9.56
C TYR A 21 -10.54 -9.40 -9.95
N SER A 22 -10.65 -9.96 -11.13
CA SER A 22 -11.87 -10.55 -11.66
C SER A 22 -12.83 -11.10 -10.60
N LEU A 23 -14.10 -10.73 -10.70
CA LEU A 23 -15.14 -11.08 -9.74
C LEU A 23 -15.39 -12.59 -9.61
N SER A 24 -15.03 -13.37 -10.64
CA SER A 24 -15.16 -14.84 -10.61
C SER A 24 -14.12 -15.51 -9.68
N THR A 25 -13.11 -14.77 -9.25
CA THR A 25 -12.02 -15.24 -8.40
C THR A 25 -11.79 -14.28 -7.23
N VAL A 26 -12.89 -13.83 -6.61
CA VAL A 26 -12.83 -12.97 -5.43
C VAL A 26 -11.94 -13.60 -4.37
N GLY A 27 -10.92 -12.86 -3.93
CA GLY A 27 -9.98 -13.30 -2.91
C GLY A 27 -8.69 -13.94 -3.44
N THR A 28 -8.63 -14.41 -4.68
CA THR A 28 -7.49 -15.21 -5.16
C THR A 28 -6.23 -14.40 -5.49
N ASN A 29 -6.34 -13.10 -5.73
CA ASN A 29 -5.21 -12.27 -6.16
C ASN A 29 -5.08 -10.94 -5.39
N LEU A 30 -5.42 -10.92 -4.12
CA LEU A 30 -5.33 -9.71 -3.29
C LEU A 30 -3.89 -9.17 -3.19
N VAL A 31 -2.89 -10.04 -3.30
CA VAL A 31 -1.48 -9.64 -3.28
C VAL A 31 -0.96 -9.08 -4.60
N MET A 32 -1.80 -9.01 -5.65
CA MET A 32 -1.43 -8.49 -6.98
C MET A 32 -0.21 -9.19 -7.59
N LYS A 33 -0.25 -10.50 -7.72
CA LYS A 33 0.88 -11.32 -8.24
C LYS A 33 1.44 -10.85 -9.58
N CYS A 34 0.60 -10.28 -10.46
CA CYS A 34 1.03 -9.74 -11.75
C CYS A 34 2.04 -8.58 -11.64
N GLU A 35 2.16 -7.99 -10.47
CA GLU A 35 3.11 -6.92 -10.17
C GLU A 35 4.40 -7.42 -9.51
N HIS A 36 4.48 -8.67 -9.07
CA HIS A 36 5.62 -9.15 -8.28
C HIS A 36 6.86 -9.33 -9.17
N LEU A 37 7.83 -8.46 -9.00
CA LEU A 37 9.16 -8.59 -9.58
C LEU A 37 10.00 -9.57 -8.77
N PHE A 38 9.82 -9.56 -7.44
CA PHE A 38 10.44 -10.48 -6.51
C PHE A 38 9.54 -10.70 -5.29
N GLY A 39 9.40 -11.94 -4.87
CA GLY A 39 8.67 -12.33 -3.68
C GLY A 39 9.33 -13.51 -2.98
N VAL A 40 9.10 -13.63 -1.69
CA VAL A 40 9.62 -14.72 -0.86
C VAL A 40 8.46 -15.59 -0.38
N HIS A 41 8.60 -16.89 -0.53
CA HIS A 41 7.65 -17.84 0.01
C HIS A 41 7.97 -18.11 1.50
N ASN A 42 6.98 -17.85 2.36
CA ASN A 42 7.08 -18.14 3.79
C ASN A 42 5.87 -18.97 4.24
N PRO A 43 6.01 -20.28 4.50
CA PRO A 43 4.88 -21.13 4.88
C PRO A 43 4.24 -20.77 6.23
N GLN A 44 4.92 -19.97 7.06
CA GLN A 44 4.38 -19.50 8.34
C GLN A 44 3.73 -18.11 8.24
N HIS A 45 3.71 -17.50 7.06
CA HIS A 45 3.25 -16.13 6.87
C HIS A 45 1.84 -15.91 7.42
N GLN A 46 0.92 -16.83 7.17
CA GLN A 46 -0.45 -16.75 7.68
C GLN A 46 -0.51 -16.78 9.21
N THR A 47 0.23 -17.69 9.85
CA THR A 47 0.26 -17.81 11.31
C THR A 47 0.77 -16.53 11.96
N ILE A 48 1.77 -15.89 11.35
CA ILE A 48 2.34 -14.63 11.85
C ILE A 48 1.35 -13.47 11.69
N LEU A 49 0.60 -13.43 10.59
CA LEU A 49 -0.26 -12.30 10.27
C LEU A 49 -1.67 -12.37 10.87
N GLN A 50 -2.16 -13.56 11.22
CA GLN A 50 -3.49 -13.72 11.79
C GLN A 50 -3.76 -12.81 12.99
N PRO A 51 -2.93 -12.77 14.02
CA PRO A 51 -3.18 -11.92 15.19
C PRO A 51 -3.11 -10.42 14.87
N LEU A 52 -2.49 -10.04 13.77
CA LEU A 52 -2.38 -8.65 13.36
C LEU A 52 -3.58 -8.19 12.54
N PHE A 53 -4.10 -9.04 11.65
CA PHE A 53 -5.02 -8.64 10.61
C PHE A 53 -6.35 -9.42 10.57
N LYS A 54 -6.39 -10.67 11.00
CA LYS A 54 -7.52 -11.57 10.75
C LYS A 54 -8.38 -11.82 11.98
N ASP A 55 -7.77 -12.01 13.14
CA ASP A 55 -8.49 -12.36 14.36
C ASP A 55 -9.43 -11.24 14.80
N ASP A 56 -10.48 -11.59 15.55
CA ASP A 56 -11.50 -10.62 15.95
C ASP A 56 -10.95 -9.47 16.80
N ASP A 57 -9.91 -9.71 17.55
CA ASP A 57 -9.16 -8.72 18.33
C ASP A 57 -7.90 -8.21 17.62
N ALA A 58 -7.78 -8.46 16.31
CA ALA A 58 -6.62 -8.08 15.50
C ALA A 58 -6.15 -6.65 15.80
N SER A 59 -4.87 -6.51 16.11
CA SER A 59 -4.29 -5.24 16.62
C SER A 59 -4.26 -4.14 15.56
N LEU A 60 -4.28 -4.49 14.27
CA LEU A 60 -4.21 -3.54 13.16
C LEU A 60 -5.57 -3.33 12.44
N ARG A 61 -6.68 -3.74 13.07
CA ARG A 61 -8.01 -3.40 12.57
C ARG A 61 -8.23 -1.89 12.61
N GLN A 62 -9.04 -1.38 11.69
CA GLN A 62 -9.28 0.05 11.52
C GLN A 62 -10.78 0.36 11.57
N THR A 63 -11.14 1.57 11.98
CA THR A 63 -12.54 2.02 11.89
C THR A 63 -12.93 2.27 10.43
N VAL A 64 -14.22 2.11 10.13
CA VAL A 64 -14.79 2.44 8.81
C VAL A 64 -14.48 3.88 8.41
N ALA A 65 -14.62 4.81 9.36
CA ALA A 65 -14.33 6.22 9.12
C ALA A 65 -12.87 6.46 8.71
N TYR A 66 -11.93 5.74 9.33
CA TYR A 66 -10.51 5.84 8.95
C TYR A 66 -10.26 5.34 7.54
N ILE A 67 -10.83 4.20 7.18
CA ILE A 67 -10.64 3.64 5.85
C ILE A 67 -11.23 4.57 4.80
N ASN A 68 -12.44 5.06 5.00
CA ASN A 68 -13.07 6.01 4.09
C ASN A 68 -12.23 7.30 3.91
N THR A 69 -11.64 7.80 4.98
CA THR A 69 -10.76 8.97 4.91
C THR A 69 -9.44 8.65 4.20
N ALA A 70 -8.79 7.53 4.55
CA ALA A 70 -7.50 7.14 3.98
C ALA A 70 -7.59 6.88 2.47
N TYR A 71 -8.68 6.25 2.02
CA TYR A 71 -8.92 5.96 0.61
C TYR A 71 -9.66 7.08 -0.13
N GLU A 72 -10.01 8.17 0.57
CA GLU A 72 -10.76 9.27 -0.04
C GLU A 72 -12.03 8.76 -0.75
N SER A 73 -12.80 7.86 -0.07
CA SER A 73 -13.86 7.05 -0.69
C SER A 73 -14.98 7.88 -1.34
N THR A 74 -15.19 9.12 -0.90
CA THR A 74 -16.15 10.05 -1.53
C THR A 74 -15.67 10.53 -2.89
N ILE A 75 -14.35 10.66 -3.07
CA ILE A 75 -13.73 11.16 -4.30
C ILE A 75 -13.38 9.98 -5.22
N HIS A 76 -12.93 8.87 -4.63
CA HIS A 76 -12.48 7.67 -5.34
C HIS A 76 -13.28 6.43 -4.89
N PRO A 77 -14.61 6.38 -5.17
CA PRO A 77 -15.46 5.27 -4.73
C PRO A 77 -15.07 3.95 -5.38
N ASP A 78 -14.42 4.01 -6.52
CA ASP A 78 -14.04 2.87 -7.35
C ASP A 78 -12.59 2.40 -7.18
N ASP A 79 -11.85 2.94 -6.20
CA ASP A 79 -10.49 2.46 -5.90
C ASP A 79 -10.49 0.95 -5.69
N ILE A 80 -9.79 0.22 -6.57
CA ILE A 80 -9.80 -1.25 -6.57
C ILE A 80 -9.32 -1.87 -5.26
N ARG A 81 -8.58 -1.15 -4.45
CA ARG A 81 -8.06 -1.60 -3.14
C ARG A 81 -9.11 -1.48 -2.04
N ASN A 82 -10.07 -0.55 -2.18
CA ASN A 82 -11.09 -0.26 -1.18
C ASN A 82 -12.51 -0.76 -1.54
N LYS A 83 -12.70 -1.34 -2.72
CA LYS A 83 -13.97 -2.00 -3.03
C LYS A 83 -14.27 -3.11 -2.03
N ALA A 84 -15.56 -3.41 -1.85
CA ALA A 84 -16.01 -4.44 -0.93
C ALA A 84 -15.25 -5.76 -1.11
N ASN A 85 -14.80 -6.33 0.01
CA ASN A 85 -14.06 -7.59 0.05
C ASN A 85 -12.72 -7.59 -0.71
N ARG A 86 -12.11 -6.43 -0.93
CA ARG A 86 -10.74 -6.31 -1.44
C ARG A 86 -9.73 -6.27 -0.30
N TYR A 87 -8.98 -5.19 -0.14
CA TYR A 87 -8.01 -5.10 0.96
C TYR A 87 -8.65 -5.04 2.34
N TRP A 88 -9.93 -4.63 2.43
CA TRP A 88 -10.62 -4.44 3.68
C TRP A 88 -11.92 -5.22 3.72
N GLU A 89 -12.19 -5.84 4.85
CA GLU A 89 -13.43 -6.53 5.17
C GLU A 89 -14.08 -5.86 6.37
N GLU A 90 -15.29 -5.31 6.17
CA GLU A 90 -16.07 -4.77 7.27
C GLU A 90 -16.67 -5.93 8.08
N ARG A 91 -16.45 -5.91 9.37
CA ARG A 91 -17.08 -6.83 10.32
C ARG A 91 -17.83 -6.08 11.39
N THR A 92 -18.97 -6.62 11.80
CA THR A 92 -19.80 -6.09 12.88
C THR A 92 -19.55 -6.90 14.14
N TYR A 93 -19.17 -6.22 15.21
CA TYR A 93 -18.97 -6.83 16.53
C TYR A 93 -20.20 -6.72 17.41
N GLN A 94 -20.15 -7.41 18.56
CA GLN A 94 -21.11 -7.20 19.64
C GLN A 94 -21.20 -5.70 19.91
N ASN A 95 -22.42 -5.16 20.08
CA ASN A 95 -22.73 -3.73 20.20
C ASN A 95 -22.77 -2.93 18.88
N SER A 96 -22.94 -3.58 17.73
CA SER A 96 -23.11 -2.92 16.42
C SER A 96 -21.91 -2.04 15.98
N ASN A 97 -20.76 -2.17 16.62
CA ASN A 97 -19.56 -1.49 16.18
C ASN A 97 -18.98 -2.15 14.93
N LYS A 98 -18.78 -1.34 13.89
CA LYS A 98 -18.20 -1.80 12.65
C LYS A 98 -16.71 -1.45 12.60
N VAL A 99 -15.90 -2.43 12.25
CA VAL A 99 -14.46 -2.28 12.02
C VAL A 99 -14.05 -2.97 10.74
N ASN A 100 -12.93 -2.55 10.17
CA ASN A 100 -12.33 -3.13 8.99
C ASN A 100 -11.11 -3.95 9.35
N HIS A 101 -11.07 -5.18 8.84
CA HIS A 101 -9.91 -6.06 8.88
C HIS A 101 -9.17 -6.02 7.55
N PHE A 102 -7.83 -5.97 7.61
CA PHE A 102 -7.01 -5.96 6.43
C PHE A 102 -6.85 -7.38 5.87
N ARG A 103 -7.17 -7.58 4.60
CA ARG A 103 -7.26 -8.89 3.97
C ARG A 103 -6.16 -9.19 2.96
N LYS A 104 -5.38 -8.21 2.55
CA LYS A 104 -4.40 -8.38 1.47
C LYS A 104 -3.57 -9.66 1.61
N TYR A 105 -3.18 -10.00 2.82
CA TYR A 105 -2.35 -11.15 3.13
C TYR A 105 -3.07 -12.30 3.85
N THR A 106 -4.32 -12.13 4.23
CA THR A 106 -5.07 -13.12 5.01
C THR A 106 -6.36 -13.57 4.35
N GLY A 107 -6.78 -12.90 3.29
CA GLY A 107 -8.06 -13.14 2.61
C GLY A 107 -7.96 -13.82 1.26
N SER A 108 -6.77 -14.26 0.84
CA SER A 108 -6.61 -14.98 -0.42
C SER A 108 -7.06 -16.44 -0.27
N ASP A 109 -7.64 -17.00 -1.34
CA ASP A 109 -8.18 -18.36 -1.34
C ASP A 109 -7.14 -19.43 -1.72
N THR A 110 -5.97 -19.04 -2.21
CA THR A 110 -4.93 -19.98 -2.60
C THR A 110 -3.79 -20.00 -1.59
N TYR A 111 -3.37 -21.18 -1.20
CA TYR A 111 -2.22 -21.39 -0.30
C TYR A 111 -0.96 -20.64 -0.77
N GLU A 112 -0.69 -20.67 -2.06
CA GLU A 112 0.46 -19.97 -2.64
C GLU A 112 0.38 -18.45 -2.45
N SER A 113 -0.80 -17.84 -2.67
CA SER A 113 -0.99 -16.40 -2.49
C SER A 113 -0.88 -15.98 -1.04
N LEU A 114 -1.37 -16.81 -0.12
CA LEU A 114 -1.32 -16.55 1.32
C LEU A 114 0.10 -16.56 1.87
N ASN A 115 1.00 -17.34 1.27
CA ASN A 115 2.36 -17.55 1.76
C ASN A 115 3.44 -16.76 0.99
N ILE A 116 3.04 -15.91 0.05
CA ILE A 116 3.96 -15.02 -0.66
C ILE A 116 4.07 -13.68 0.07
N VAL A 117 5.31 -13.32 0.41
CA VAL A 117 5.67 -11.98 0.86
C VAL A 117 6.22 -11.22 -0.36
N PRO A 118 5.49 -10.24 -0.91
CA PRO A 118 6.01 -9.42 -2.00
C PRO A 118 7.12 -8.53 -1.48
N VAL A 119 8.28 -8.57 -2.12
CA VAL A 119 9.45 -7.76 -1.74
C VAL A 119 9.63 -6.60 -2.69
N LEU A 120 9.52 -6.86 -4.01
CA LEU A 120 9.58 -5.84 -5.04
C LEU A 120 8.35 -5.95 -5.93
N ARG A 121 7.63 -4.84 -6.10
CA ARG A 121 6.41 -4.76 -6.90
C ARG A 121 6.48 -3.65 -7.94
N LEU A 122 5.80 -3.86 -9.06
CA LEU A 122 5.74 -2.89 -10.14
C LEU A 122 5.13 -1.56 -9.70
N ALA A 123 4.13 -1.57 -8.82
CA ALA A 123 3.54 -0.36 -8.24
C ALA A 123 4.60 0.51 -7.53
N GLU A 124 5.49 -0.11 -6.76
CA GLU A 124 6.59 0.58 -6.10
C GLU A 124 7.53 1.24 -7.12
N MET A 125 7.86 0.53 -8.21
CA MET A 125 8.70 1.08 -9.27
C MET A 125 8.07 2.32 -9.92
N TYR A 126 6.75 2.31 -10.14
CA TYR A 126 6.04 3.49 -10.64
C TYR A 126 6.10 4.65 -9.65
N LEU A 127 5.91 4.40 -8.36
CA LEU A 127 5.98 5.44 -7.34
C LEU A 127 7.40 6.01 -7.19
N ILE A 128 8.44 5.19 -7.32
CA ILE A 128 9.83 5.66 -7.39
C ILE A 128 10.05 6.55 -8.62
N LEU A 129 9.52 6.16 -9.79
CA LEU A 129 9.61 7.00 -10.99
C LEU A 129 8.89 8.34 -10.80
N VAL A 130 7.75 8.36 -10.11
CA VAL A 130 7.05 9.61 -9.77
C VAL A 130 7.91 10.50 -8.89
N GLU A 131 8.60 9.90 -7.93
CA GLU A 131 9.40 10.62 -6.93
C GLU A 131 10.70 11.19 -7.50
N ASP A 132 11.38 10.43 -8.36
CA ASP A 132 12.74 10.74 -8.80
C ASP A 132 12.80 11.36 -10.22
N SER A 133 11.66 11.47 -10.93
CA SER A 133 11.60 12.08 -12.27
C SER A 133 11.30 13.58 -12.21
N PRO A 134 11.71 14.34 -13.23
CA PRO A 134 11.23 15.72 -13.38
C PRO A 134 9.70 15.80 -13.38
N LEU A 135 9.13 16.87 -12.82
CA LEU A 135 7.69 17.05 -12.64
C LEU A 135 6.88 16.85 -13.94
N SER A 136 7.45 17.22 -15.08
CA SER A 136 6.84 17.01 -16.41
C SER A 136 6.63 15.54 -16.76
N GLU A 137 7.47 14.64 -16.26
CA GLU A 137 7.38 13.19 -16.49
C GLU A 137 6.67 12.47 -15.34
N ALA A 138 6.90 12.93 -14.11
CA ALA A 138 6.31 12.37 -12.89
C ALA A 138 4.78 12.27 -12.99
N SER A 139 4.13 13.31 -13.51
CA SER A 139 2.68 13.34 -13.73
C SER A 139 2.18 12.22 -14.66
N GLY A 140 2.98 11.84 -15.67
CA GLY A 140 2.67 10.74 -16.59
C GLY A 140 2.73 9.38 -15.92
N TYR A 141 3.78 9.12 -15.13
CA TYR A 141 3.92 7.88 -14.35
C TYR A 141 2.84 7.77 -13.30
N PHE A 142 2.55 8.86 -12.59
CA PHE A 142 1.52 8.89 -11.57
C PHE A 142 0.12 8.65 -12.15
N LYS A 143 -0.19 9.28 -13.29
CA LYS A 143 -1.43 9.04 -14.02
C LYS A 143 -1.58 7.57 -14.40
N THR A 144 -0.52 6.94 -14.93
CA THR A 144 -0.54 5.52 -15.31
C THR A 144 -0.84 4.62 -14.10
N TYR A 145 -0.17 4.85 -13.00
CA TYR A 145 -0.41 4.14 -11.74
C TYR A 145 -1.86 4.33 -11.25
N ARG A 146 -2.36 5.56 -11.25
CA ARG A 146 -3.70 5.86 -10.75
C ARG A 146 -4.81 5.29 -11.61
N ILE A 147 -4.67 5.31 -12.94
CA ILE A 147 -5.60 4.64 -13.84
C ILE A 147 -5.69 3.14 -13.50
N ALA A 148 -4.56 2.49 -13.26
CA ALA A 148 -4.55 1.07 -12.89
C ALA A 148 -5.27 0.81 -11.56
N ARG A 149 -5.26 1.75 -10.63
CA ARG A 149 -5.98 1.69 -9.35
C ARG A 149 -7.44 2.14 -9.44
N ASN A 150 -7.90 2.50 -10.64
CA ASN A 150 -9.26 3.02 -10.90
C ASN A 150 -9.57 4.30 -10.11
N LEU A 151 -8.59 5.19 -10.00
CA LEU A 151 -8.72 6.47 -9.33
C LEU A 151 -9.16 7.56 -10.32
N ASP A 152 -9.91 8.55 -9.84
CA ASP A 152 -10.23 9.71 -10.65
C ASP A 152 -8.98 10.53 -10.98
N ILE A 153 -8.60 10.52 -12.24
CA ILE A 153 -7.41 11.22 -12.74
C ILE A 153 -7.64 12.72 -12.98
N SER A 154 -8.88 13.19 -12.94
CA SER A 154 -9.19 14.63 -13.13
C SER A 154 -8.59 15.48 -12.01
N ILE A 155 -8.38 14.90 -10.85
CA ILE A 155 -7.79 15.55 -9.67
C ILE A 155 -6.27 15.75 -9.84
N ASP A 156 -5.61 14.98 -10.71
CA ASP A 156 -4.16 15.04 -10.92
C ASP A 156 -3.69 16.29 -11.64
N ASN A 157 -4.61 16.99 -12.28
CA ASN A 157 -4.32 18.32 -12.86
C ASN A 157 -3.86 19.36 -11.82
N SER A 158 -3.96 19.04 -10.54
CA SER A 158 -3.47 19.88 -9.44
C SER A 158 -2.02 19.63 -9.02
N LEU A 159 -1.31 18.70 -9.67
CA LEU A 159 0.11 18.42 -9.38
C LEU A 159 0.99 19.47 -10.10
N VAL A 160 1.12 20.63 -9.51
CA VAL A 160 1.84 21.78 -10.09
C VAL A 160 3.23 21.91 -9.47
N THR A 161 3.41 21.44 -8.24
CA THR A 161 4.66 21.54 -7.49
C THR A 161 5.15 20.16 -7.06
N GLU A 162 6.45 20.05 -6.77
CA GLU A 162 7.03 18.85 -6.16
C GLU A 162 6.34 18.53 -4.81
N GLN A 163 5.94 19.54 -4.06
CA GLN A 163 5.22 19.33 -2.81
C GLN A 163 3.82 18.72 -3.04
N ASP A 164 3.12 19.09 -4.13
CA ASP A 164 1.85 18.46 -4.49
C ASP A 164 2.05 16.98 -4.81
N VAL A 165 3.09 16.65 -5.59
CA VAL A 165 3.47 15.26 -5.88
C VAL A 165 3.74 14.52 -4.59
N LEU A 166 4.58 15.06 -3.70
CA LEU A 166 4.94 14.41 -2.43
C LEU A 166 3.72 14.17 -1.54
N ASN A 167 2.81 15.12 -1.43
CA ASN A 167 1.58 14.99 -0.66
C ASN A 167 0.65 13.90 -1.24
N ARG A 168 0.59 13.78 -2.57
CA ARG A 168 -0.17 12.71 -3.23
C ARG A 168 0.50 11.35 -3.05
N MET A 169 1.81 11.29 -3.17
CA MET A 169 2.56 10.07 -2.95
C MET A 169 2.40 9.55 -1.52
N GLU A 170 2.43 10.40 -0.50
CA GLU A 170 2.17 10.00 0.89
C GLU A 170 0.85 9.25 1.00
N LYS A 171 -0.21 9.74 0.37
CA LYS A 171 -1.52 9.09 0.36
C LYS A 171 -1.49 7.74 -0.35
N GLU A 172 -0.84 7.67 -1.52
CA GLU A 172 -0.78 6.43 -2.29
C GLU A 172 0.11 5.38 -1.64
N TYR A 173 1.25 5.75 -1.08
CA TYR A 173 2.10 4.84 -0.29
C TYR A 173 1.33 4.21 0.88
N ARG A 174 0.54 5.01 1.59
CA ARG A 174 -0.27 4.55 2.70
C ARG A 174 -1.33 3.52 2.28
N LYS A 175 -2.00 3.76 1.15
CA LYS A 175 -3.01 2.85 0.60
C LYS A 175 -2.37 1.56 0.07
N GLU A 176 -1.23 1.67 -0.61
CA GLU A 176 -0.58 0.58 -1.32
C GLU A 176 0.18 -0.35 -0.38
N PHE A 177 0.90 0.22 0.59
CA PHE A 177 1.86 -0.48 1.45
C PHE A 177 1.40 -0.60 2.91
N PHE A 178 0.08 -0.56 3.16
CA PHE A 178 -0.43 -0.75 4.51
C PHE A 178 0.05 -2.09 5.08
N GLY A 179 0.60 -2.06 6.30
CA GLY A 179 1.12 -3.25 6.99
C GLY A 179 2.46 -3.77 6.48
N GLU A 180 3.11 -3.12 5.51
CA GLU A 180 4.37 -3.54 4.91
C GLU A 180 5.61 -2.80 5.47
N GLY A 181 5.42 -1.88 6.43
CA GLY A 181 6.53 -1.14 7.08
C GLY A 181 7.12 0.00 6.24
N GLN A 182 6.71 0.19 5.00
CA GLN A 182 7.32 1.13 4.05
C GLN A 182 7.10 2.60 4.42
N MET A 183 5.98 2.93 5.10
CA MET A 183 5.65 4.30 5.45
C MET A 183 6.70 4.98 6.34
N TRP A 184 7.35 4.24 7.23
CA TRP A 184 8.40 4.82 8.07
C TRP A 184 9.61 5.27 7.24
N ALA A 185 10.05 4.44 6.30
CA ALA A 185 11.14 4.77 5.39
C ALA A 185 10.80 5.99 4.52
N PHE A 186 9.57 6.05 4.01
CA PHE A 186 9.06 7.18 3.25
C PHE A 186 9.07 8.48 4.06
N TYR A 187 8.49 8.47 5.27
CA TYR A 187 8.50 9.64 6.14
C TYR A 187 9.91 10.11 6.50
N LYS A 188 10.82 9.17 6.78
CA LYS A 188 12.23 9.47 7.08
C LYS A 188 12.94 10.09 5.87
N LYS A 189 12.79 9.50 4.67
CA LYS A 189 13.41 10.00 3.43
C LYS A 189 13.03 11.45 3.17
N HIS A 190 11.76 11.79 3.35
CA HIS A 190 11.22 13.12 3.08
C HIS A 190 11.16 14.04 4.29
N ASN A 191 11.73 13.62 5.41
CA ASN A 191 11.81 14.39 6.63
C ASN A 191 10.45 14.95 7.11
N PHE A 192 9.42 14.11 7.04
CA PHE A 192 8.09 14.49 7.51
C PHE A 192 8.10 14.78 9.01
N THR A 193 7.46 15.86 9.41
CA THR A 193 7.34 16.26 10.82
C THR A 193 6.01 15.83 11.45
N ARG A 194 5.10 15.26 10.65
CA ARG A 194 3.77 14.84 11.11
C ARG A 194 3.30 13.58 10.39
N PHE A 195 2.63 12.71 11.13
CA PHE A 195 1.78 11.67 10.55
C PHE A 195 0.39 12.23 10.32
N THR A 196 -0.19 11.98 9.16
CA THR A 196 -1.58 12.35 8.87
C THR A 196 -2.56 11.23 9.20
N TRP A 197 -2.08 9.99 9.32
CA TRP A 197 -2.91 8.82 9.56
C TRP A 197 -2.15 7.77 10.39
N PRO A 198 -2.79 7.00 11.30
CA PRO A 198 -4.23 6.95 11.63
C PRO A 198 -4.72 8.12 12.49
N LYS A 199 -3.83 8.85 13.10
CA LYS A 199 -4.11 10.06 13.86
C LYS A 199 -3.07 11.10 13.54
N ASN A 200 -3.52 12.32 13.33
CA ASN A 200 -2.63 13.44 13.11
C ASN A 200 -1.71 13.64 14.34
N LYS A 201 -0.46 13.26 14.22
CA LYS A 201 0.54 13.34 15.31
C LYS A 201 1.82 13.98 14.80
N THR A 202 2.45 14.79 15.65
CA THR A 202 3.79 15.30 15.41
C THR A 202 4.81 14.17 15.59
N ILE A 203 5.77 14.10 14.70
CA ILE A 203 6.94 13.22 14.81
C ILE A 203 7.95 13.95 15.70
N PRO A 204 8.39 13.39 16.82
CA PRO A 204 9.36 14.03 17.69
C PRO A 204 10.66 14.33 16.96
N GLU A 205 11.32 15.42 17.36
CA GLU A 205 12.69 15.68 16.91
C GLU A 205 13.61 14.50 17.24
N GLY A 206 14.49 14.14 16.32
CA GLY A 206 15.38 13.00 16.49
C GLY A 206 14.73 11.62 16.28
N ALA A 207 13.41 11.52 16.02
CA ALA A 207 12.73 10.22 15.85
C ALA A 207 13.31 9.38 14.71
N TYR A 208 13.94 10.01 13.72
CA TYR A 208 14.57 9.33 12.59
C TYR A 208 16.05 8.97 12.84
N LEU A 209 16.59 9.32 13.99
CA LEU A 209 17.95 9.00 14.38
C LEU A 209 17.94 7.72 15.20
N LEU A 210 18.78 6.78 14.83
CA LEU A 210 19.03 5.61 15.67
C LEU A 210 19.98 6.02 16.80
N PRO A 211 19.61 5.80 18.06
CA PRO A 211 20.51 6.11 19.18
C PRO A 211 21.76 5.23 19.09
N ILE A 212 22.91 5.81 19.39
CA ILE A 212 24.16 5.05 19.54
C ILE A 212 23.94 4.02 20.68
N PRO A 213 24.23 2.74 20.49
CA PRO A 213 24.13 1.75 21.55
C PRO A 213 24.97 2.16 22.76
N LYS A 214 24.41 2.06 23.97
CA LYS A 214 25.14 2.40 25.20
C LYS A 214 26.48 1.68 25.36
N SER A 215 26.63 0.50 24.76
CA SER A 215 27.89 -0.26 24.74
C SER A 215 28.98 0.40 23.89
N GLN A 216 28.64 1.32 22.98
CA GLN A 216 29.61 2.06 22.16
C GLN A 216 29.98 3.41 22.79
N SER A 217 29.17 3.96 23.70
CA SER A 217 29.47 5.21 24.40
C SER A 217 30.49 5.07 25.54
N VAL A 218 31.02 3.87 25.77
CA VAL A 218 32.03 3.59 26.79
C VAL A 218 33.46 3.83 26.27
N PHE A 219 33.61 4.15 24.97
CA PHE A 219 34.91 4.37 24.35
C PHE A 219 35.23 5.85 24.07
N ASP A 220 34.35 6.74 24.47
CA ASP A 220 34.57 8.19 24.53
C ASP A 220 34.86 8.62 25.99
#